data_42363a73d893ea26bc9f0bf00a8c5556
#
_entry.id   42363a73d893ea26bc9f0bf00a8c5556
#
_cell.length_a   1.000
_cell.length_b   1.000
_cell.length_c   1.000
_cell.angle_alpha   90.00
_cell.angle_beta   90.00
_cell.angle_gamma   90.00
#
_symmetry.space_group_name_H-M   'P 1'
#
loop_
_entity.id
_entity.type
_entity.pdbx_description
1 polymer ?
#
loop_
_entity_poly.entity_id
_entity_poly.type
_entity_poly.pdbx_seq_one_letter_code
_entity_poly.pdbx_strand_id
1 'polypeptide(L)'
;HLVQRFADHAQVSSMYSYATMVRVLKEHCEIKEEQGAPAQITVKASREIPSNSLQNPSDPDATYDGHKGQGYQVQVMETYCTNADEQEREKTLNLITHVQVQRACESDAHALIPALESAIEQGLAPTRVLADSLYGSDENSEKAEAMGVEVVSPTMGAEKEDSLSLSAFSFSEKGEVTACPQGQSMQ
;
A
#
# COMPACT_ATOMS: atom_id res chain seq x y z
N HIS A 1 17.07 11.99 -30.05
CA HIS A 1 17.12 13.08 -31.06
C HIS A 1 16.16 14.24 -30.77
N LEU A 2 14.82 14.04 -30.71
CA LEU A 2 13.87 15.12 -30.48
C LEU A 2 14.10 15.84 -29.13
N VAL A 3 14.28 15.07 -28.06
CA VAL A 3 14.54 15.64 -26.72
C VAL A 3 15.80 16.49 -26.74
N GLN A 4 16.92 15.99 -27.25
CA GLN A 4 18.16 16.76 -27.33
C GLN A 4 18.03 17.99 -28.23
N ARG A 5 17.35 17.83 -29.39
CA ARG A 5 17.18 18.92 -30.37
C ARG A 5 16.40 20.10 -29.84
N PHE A 6 15.42 19.84 -28.96
CA PHE A 6 14.50 20.89 -28.45
C PHE A 6 14.72 21.22 -26.98
N ALA A 7 15.79 20.71 -26.35
CA ALA A 7 16.06 20.98 -24.93
C ALA A 7 16.15 22.46 -24.61
N ASP A 8 16.81 23.24 -25.49
CA ASP A 8 17.01 24.68 -25.31
C ASP A 8 15.91 25.53 -25.94
N HIS A 9 14.87 24.90 -26.52
CA HIS A 9 13.77 25.61 -27.14
C HIS A 9 12.66 25.87 -26.12
N ALA A 10 12.61 27.07 -25.55
CA ALA A 10 11.74 27.42 -24.40
C ALA A 10 10.26 27.06 -24.61
N GLN A 11 9.69 27.29 -25.79
CA GLN A 11 8.29 26.92 -26.06
C GLN A 11 8.05 25.42 -26.12
N VAL A 12 8.97 24.64 -26.70
CA VAL A 12 8.83 23.20 -26.84
C VAL A 12 9.14 22.50 -25.52
N SER A 13 10.21 22.89 -24.83
CA SER A 13 10.62 22.27 -23.56
C SER A 13 9.59 22.52 -22.43
N SER A 14 8.76 23.56 -22.52
CA SER A 14 7.66 23.81 -21.60
C SER A 14 6.37 23.03 -21.92
N MET A 15 6.30 22.32 -23.05
CA MET A 15 5.12 21.55 -23.40
C MET A 15 4.98 20.30 -22.55
N TYR A 16 3.75 19.98 -22.14
CA TYR A 16 3.43 18.74 -21.41
C TYR A 16 3.92 17.49 -22.15
N SER A 17 3.70 17.42 -23.46
CA SER A 17 4.15 16.29 -24.29
C SER A 17 5.67 16.10 -24.32
N TYR A 18 6.43 17.19 -24.26
CA TYR A 18 7.88 17.14 -24.15
C TYR A 18 8.31 16.58 -22.78
N ALA A 19 7.74 17.11 -21.69
CA ALA A 19 8.02 16.62 -20.34
C ALA A 19 7.67 15.13 -20.19
N THR A 20 6.53 14.72 -20.74
CA THR A 20 6.09 13.30 -20.76
C THR A 20 7.07 12.42 -21.53
N MET A 21 7.54 12.85 -22.70
CA MET A 21 8.54 12.11 -23.49
C MET A 21 9.86 11.95 -22.73
N VAL A 22 10.32 13.02 -22.06
CA VAL A 22 11.53 12.99 -21.21
C VAL A 22 11.35 12.03 -20.07
N ARG A 23 10.19 12.03 -19.42
CA ARG A 23 9.83 11.14 -18.32
C ARG A 23 9.86 9.67 -18.77
N VAL A 24 9.23 9.33 -19.89
CA VAL A 24 9.27 7.98 -20.48
C VAL A 24 10.70 7.51 -20.72
N LEU A 25 11.53 8.33 -21.38
CA LEU A 25 12.92 7.98 -21.64
C LEU A 25 13.72 7.71 -20.37
N LYS A 26 13.52 8.53 -19.34
CA LYS A 26 14.21 8.40 -18.06
C LYS A 26 13.76 7.16 -17.27
N GLU A 27 12.45 6.90 -17.23
CA GLU A 27 11.87 5.86 -16.39
C GLU A 27 11.91 4.48 -17.04
N HIS A 28 11.70 4.41 -18.37
CA HIS A 28 11.55 3.14 -19.10
C HIS A 28 12.76 2.76 -19.96
N CYS A 29 13.75 3.63 -20.14
CA CYS A 29 14.86 3.37 -21.03
C CYS A 29 16.22 3.57 -20.33
N GLU A 30 17.20 2.82 -20.79
CA GLU A 30 18.60 3.09 -20.59
C GLU A 30 19.14 3.83 -21.80
N ILE A 31 19.90 4.91 -21.54
CA ILE A 31 20.55 5.71 -22.58
C ILE A 31 22.05 5.58 -22.40
N LYS A 32 22.72 4.98 -23.38
CA LYS A 32 24.18 4.89 -23.42
C LYS A 32 24.70 5.91 -24.42
N GLU A 33 25.51 6.85 -23.92
CA GLU A 33 26.17 7.84 -24.75
C GLU A 33 27.65 7.47 -24.88
N GLU A 34 28.10 7.24 -26.13
CA GLU A 34 29.51 7.01 -26.45
C GLU A 34 30.04 8.22 -27.23
N GLN A 35 31.27 8.66 -26.91
CA GLN A 35 31.87 9.79 -27.60
C GLN A 35 32.01 9.49 -29.10
N GLY A 36 31.37 10.31 -29.94
CA GLY A 36 31.44 10.20 -31.40
C GLY A 36 30.45 9.23 -32.03
N ALA A 37 29.57 8.59 -31.25
CA ALA A 37 28.51 7.73 -31.75
C ALA A 37 27.13 8.27 -31.36
N PRO A 38 26.07 7.96 -32.14
CA PRO A 38 24.68 8.28 -31.72
C PRO A 38 24.30 7.52 -30.45
N ALA A 39 23.63 8.20 -29.54
CA ALA A 39 23.14 7.62 -28.29
C ALA A 39 22.32 6.35 -28.55
N GLN A 40 22.65 5.28 -27.85
CA GLN A 40 21.95 4.00 -27.93
C GLN A 40 20.88 3.95 -26.83
N ILE A 41 19.63 3.69 -27.22
CA ILE A 41 18.49 3.63 -26.32
C ILE A 41 17.99 2.20 -26.25
N THR A 42 17.94 1.63 -25.05
CA THR A 42 17.45 0.27 -24.79
C THR A 42 16.29 0.36 -23.80
N VAL A 43 15.20 -0.35 -24.04
CA VAL A 43 14.09 -0.46 -23.10
C VAL A 43 14.52 -1.33 -21.92
N LYS A 44 14.29 -0.84 -20.70
CA LYS A 44 14.53 -1.58 -19.46
C LYS A 44 13.69 -2.85 -19.38
N ALA A 45 14.19 -3.87 -18.72
CA ALA A 45 13.38 -5.04 -18.39
C ALA A 45 12.25 -4.63 -17.41
N SER A 46 11.10 -5.29 -17.48
CA SER A 46 9.89 -4.93 -16.67
C SER A 46 10.18 -4.81 -15.17
N ARG A 47 11.06 -5.68 -14.62
CA ARG A 47 11.48 -5.66 -13.21
C ARG A 47 12.35 -4.46 -12.82
N GLU A 48 12.89 -3.74 -13.80
CA GLU A 48 13.76 -2.57 -13.59
C GLU A 48 12.98 -1.26 -13.73
N ILE A 49 11.72 -1.34 -14.19
CA ILE A 49 10.83 -0.19 -14.32
C ILE A 49 10.14 0.03 -12.96
N PRO A 50 10.32 1.22 -12.34
CA PRO A 50 9.66 1.52 -11.08
C PRO A 50 8.13 1.46 -11.19
N SER A 51 7.46 0.95 -10.16
CA SER A 51 5.99 0.84 -10.13
C SER A 51 5.28 2.20 -10.20
N ASN A 52 5.94 3.28 -9.77
CA ASN A 52 5.46 4.66 -9.88
C ASN A 52 5.83 5.34 -11.19
N SER A 53 6.38 4.60 -12.18
CA SER A 53 6.71 5.14 -13.50
C SER A 53 5.45 5.52 -14.28
N LEU A 54 5.63 6.33 -15.32
CA LEU A 54 4.54 6.75 -16.21
C LEU A 54 3.95 5.54 -16.95
N GLN A 55 2.72 5.19 -16.65
CA GLN A 55 1.99 4.10 -17.30
C GLN A 55 1.07 4.59 -18.42
N ASN A 56 0.51 5.78 -18.26
CA ASN A 56 -0.42 6.38 -19.22
C ASN A 56 -0.09 7.86 -19.43
N PRO A 57 0.29 8.28 -20.66
CA PRO A 57 0.56 9.69 -20.95
C PRO A 57 -0.63 10.62 -20.74
N SER A 58 -1.85 10.12 -20.85
CA SER A 58 -3.07 10.90 -20.63
C SER A 58 -3.50 10.95 -19.16
N ASP A 59 -2.93 10.08 -18.34
CA ASP A 59 -3.16 10.02 -16.90
C ASP A 59 -1.84 9.69 -16.18
N PRO A 60 -1.00 10.70 -15.93
CA PRO A 60 0.36 10.52 -15.42
C PRO A 60 0.42 10.08 -13.96
N ASP A 61 -0.70 10.12 -13.25
CA ASP A 61 -0.84 9.68 -11.86
C ASP A 61 -1.24 8.19 -11.74
N ALA A 62 -1.78 7.61 -12.81
CA ALA A 62 -1.99 6.16 -12.89
C ALA A 62 -0.63 5.45 -12.82
N THR A 63 -0.49 4.55 -11.83
CA THR A 63 0.73 3.78 -11.59
C THR A 63 0.48 2.30 -11.79
N TYR A 64 1.47 1.46 -11.56
CA TYR A 64 1.36 0.02 -11.75
C TYR A 64 1.65 -0.74 -10.45
N ASP A 65 0.87 -1.77 -10.21
CA ASP A 65 1.13 -2.80 -9.21
C ASP A 65 1.03 -4.18 -9.83
N GLY A 66 1.88 -5.12 -9.42
CA GLY A 66 1.94 -6.46 -10.01
C GLY A 66 0.69 -7.31 -9.77
N HIS A 67 -0.08 -7.04 -8.73
CA HIS A 67 -1.31 -7.73 -8.36
C HIS A 67 -2.56 -6.97 -8.79
N LYS A 68 -2.53 -5.63 -8.67
CA LYS A 68 -3.67 -4.74 -8.93
C LYS A 68 -3.76 -4.29 -10.38
N GLY A 69 -2.63 -4.30 -11.10
CA GLY A 69 -2.54 -3.81 -12.47
C GLY A 69 -2.24 -2.31 -12.56
N GLN A 70 -2.62 -1.70 -13.69
CA GLN A 70 -2.40 -0.28 -13.95
C GLN A 70 -3.60 0.55 -13.46
N GLY A 71 -3.32 1.67 -12.79
CA GLY A 71 -4.34 2.65 -12.41
C GLY A 71 -4.27 3.07 -10.96
N TYR A 72 -5.39 2.90 -10.27
CA TYR A 72 -5.62 3.32 -8.89
C TYR A 72 -6.16 2.16 -8.07
N GLN A 73 -6.06 2.31 -6.76
CA GLN A 73 -6.75 1.48 -5.77
C GLN A 73 -7.72 2.33 -4.96
N VAL A 74 -8.77 1.69 -4.44
CA VAL A 74 -9.74 2.34 -3.57
C VAL A 74 -9.71 1.63 -2.23
N GLN A 75 -9.53 2.40 -1.16
CA GLN A 75 -9.64 1.95 0.22
C GLN A 75 -11.02 2.35 0.73
N VAL A 76 -11.72 1.41 1.35
CA VAL A 76 -13.07 1.63 1.88
C VAL A 76 -13.10 1.14 3.32
N MET A 77 -13.59 1.98 4.23
CA MET A 77 -13.92 1.58 5.59
C MET A 77 -15.43 1.65 5.78
N GLU A 78 -15.99 0.61 6.37
CA GLU A 78 -17.42 0.51 6.65
C GLU A 78 -17.70 0.07 8.10
N THR A 79 -18.88 0.35 8.58
CA THR A 79 -19.34 -0.17 9.86
C THR A 79 -19.60 -1.67 9.75
N TYR A 80 -19.39 -2.39 10.85
CA TYR A 80 -19.66 -3.82 10.92
C TYR A 80 -20.51 -4.15 12.15
N CYS A 81 -21.59 -4.91 11.95
CA CYS A 81 -22.44 -5.38 13.03
C CYS A 81 -21.88 -6.67 13.64
N THR A 82 -21.59 -6.65 14.94
CA THR A 82 -21.05 -7.80 15.71
C THR A 82 -22.14 -8.65 16.36
N ASN A 83 -23.43 -8.43 16.07
CA ASN A 83 -24.51 -9.20 16.67
C ASN A 83 -24.36 -10.70 16.33
N ALA A 84 -24.49 -11.57 17.33
CA ALA A 84 -24.43 -13.02 17.16
C ALA A 84 -25.64 -13.57 16.36
N ASP A 85 -26.79 -12.89 16.43
CA ASP A 85 -27.99 -13.24 15.67
C ASP A 85 -27.85 -12.82 14.21
N GLU A 86 -27.85 -13.79 13.32
CA GLU A 86 -27.72 -13.58 11.87
C GLU A 86 -28.87 -12.76 11.28
N GLN A 87 -30.10 -12.96 11.77
CA GLN A 87 -31.28 -12.19 11.31
C GLN A 87 -31.19 -10.71 11.69
N GLU A 88 -30.62 -10.39 12.85
CA GLU A 88 -30.39 -9.02 13.26
C GLU A 88 -29.21 -8.38 12.51
N ARG A 89 -28.17 -9.15 12.18
CA ARG A 89 -27.07 -8.68 11.31
C ARG A 89 -27.57 -8.30 9.93
N GLU A 90 -28.41 -9.14 9.32
CA GLU A 90 -28.99 -8.88 7.99
C GLU A 90 -29.87 -7.63 7.94
N LYS A 91 -30.47 -7.26 9.06
CA LYS A 91 -31.29 -6.03 9.18
C LYS A 91 -30.45 -4.77 9.42
N THR A 92 -29.20 -4.93 9.83
CA THR A 92 -28.32 -3.80 10.14
C THR A 92 -27.63 -3.34 8.87
N LEU A 93 -27.76 -2.06 8.54
CA LEU A 93 -27.06 -1.47 7.40
C LEU A 93 -25.60 -1.22 7.75
N ASN A 94 -24.69 -1.72 6.93
CA ASN A 94 -23.30 -1.29 6.95
C ASN A 94 -23.20 0.05 6.22
N LEU A 95 -22.56 1.02 6.87
CA LEU A 95 -22.36 2.37 6.32
C LEU A 95 -20.89 2.56 5.97
N ILE A 96 -20.64 3.05 4.77
CA ILE A 96 -19.30 3.48 4.38
C ILE A 96 -18.95 4.75 5.15
N THR A 97 -17.91 4.69 5.96
CA THR A 97 -17.44 5.78 6.82
C THR A 97 -16.23 6.50 6.25
N HIS A 98 -15.49 5.84 5.34
CA HIS A 98 -14.35 6.45 4.66
C HIS A 98 -14.13 5.83 3.29
N VAL A 99 -13.76 6.67 2.32
CA VAL A 99 -13.33 6.24 0.98
C VAL A 99 -12.10 7.05 0.61
N GLN A 100 -11.04 6.37 0.21
CA GLN A 100 -9.81 7.00 -0.27
C GLN A 100 -9.36 6.36 -1.58
N VAL A 101 -9.03 7.19 -2.57
CA VAL A 101 -8.42 6.76 -3.82
C VAL A 101 -6.92 7.01 -3.73
N GLN A 102 -6.15 5.98 -4.03
CA GLN A 102 -4.68 6.01 -4.02
C GLN A 102 -4.14 5.51 -5.35
N ARG A 103 -2.87 5.79 -5.62
CA ARG A 103 -2.17 5.21 -6.78
C ARG A 103 -2.01 3.71 -6.59
N ALA A 104 -2.07 2.92 -7.67
CA ALA A 104 -1.97 1.46 -7.58
C ALA A 104 -0.67 0.98 -6.90
N CYS A 105 0.43 1.72 -7.05
CA CYS A 105 1.73 1.36 -6.46
C CYS A 105 1.84 1.63 -4.95
N GLU A 106 0.86 2.29 -4.34
CA GLU A 106 0.91 2.58 -2.91
C GLU A 106 0.56 1.34 -2.09
N SER A 107 1.16 1.23 -0.91
CA SER A 107 0.88 0.12 0.01
C SER A 107 -0.44 0.35 0.71
N ASP A 108 -1.28 -0.68 0.78
CA ASP A 108 -2.55 -0.67 1.51
C ASP A 108 -2.35 -0.32 3.00
N ALA A 109 -1.23 -0.75 3.58
CA ALA A 109 -0.89 -0.45 4.98
C ALA A 109 -0.92 1.04 5.32
N HIS A 110 -0.64 1.92 4.35
CA HIS A 110 -0.64 3.37 4.58
C HIS A 110 -2.04 3.98 4.66
N ALA A 111 -3.10 3.25 4.33
CA ALA A 111 -4.46 3.78 4.30
C ALA A 111 -5.16 3.74 5.67
N LEU A 112 -4.73 2.87 6.60
CA LEU A 112 -5.43 2.67 7.87
C LEU A 112 -5.49 3.95 8.72
N ILE A 113 -4.34 4.56 8.98
CA ILE A 113 -4.26 5.73 9.87
C ILE A 113 -5.04 6.92 9.30
N PRO A 114 -4.89 7.31 8.02
CA PRO A 114 -5.72 8.35 7.42
C PRO A 114 -7.22 8.06 7.48
N ALA A 115 -7.63 6.79 7.34
CA ALA A 115 -9.03 6.41 7.44
C ALA A 115 -9.57 6.58 8.87
N LEU A 116 -8.79 6.20 9.88
CA LEU A 116 -9.15 6.41 11.29
C LEU A 116 -9.23 7.90 11.65
N GLU A 117 -8.23 8.69 11.24
CA GLU A 117 -8.23 10.14 11.45
C GLU A 117 -9.48 10.78 10.85
N SER A 118 -9.81 10.44 9.60
CA SER A 118 -10.99 10.94 8.91
C SER A 118 -12.29 10.54 9.63
N ALA A 119 -12.40 9.30 10.12
CA ALA A 119 -13.57 8.85 10.87
C ALA A 119 -13.72 9.59 12.22
N ILE A 120 -12.61 9.81 12.91
CA ILE A 120 -12.59 10.57 14.19
C ILE A 120 -13.04 12.01 13.95
N GLU A 121 -12.51 12.68 12.93
CA GLU A 121 -12.90 14.05 12.56
C GLU A 121 -14.40 14.19 12.26
N GLN A 122 -14.99 13.13 11.69
CA GLN A 122 -16.43 13.08 11.39
C GLN A 122 -17.30 12.69 12.59
N GLY A 123 -16.71 12.43 13.77
CA GLY A 123 -17.42 11.96 14.95
C GLY A 123 -17.88 10.50 14.86
N LEU A 124 -17.26 9.71 13.98
CA LEU A 124 -17.55 8.30 13.73
C LEU A 124 -16.40 7.40 14.23
N ALA A 125 -15.68 7.83 15.25
CA ALA A 125 -14.53 7.10 15.79
C ALA A 125 -14.89 5.65 16.15
N PRO A 126 -14.24 4.63 15.52
CA PRO A 126 -14.45 3.24 15.91
C PRO A 126 -13.69 2.94 17.21
N THR A 127 -14.16 2.01 18.02
CA THR A 127 -13.38 1.44 19.13
C THR A 127 -12.51 0.28 18.67
N ARG A 128 -12.89 -0.37 17.56
CA ARG A 128 -12.18 -1.50 16.97
C ARG A 128 -12.33 -1.46 15.46
N VAL A 129 -11.25 -1.80 14.74
CA VAL A 129 -11.25 -1.99 13.29
C VAL A 129 -10.80 -3.41 12.94
N LEU A 130 -11.55 -4.06 12.05
CA LEU A 130 -11.16 -5.35 11.46
C LEU A 130 -10.52 -5.07 10.10
N ALA A 131 -9.34 -5.59 9.88
CA ALA A 131 -8.58 -5.35 8.66
C ALA A 131 -7.84 -6.62 8.21
N ASP A 132 -7.34 -6.65 6.99
CA ASP A 132 -6.47 -7.73 6.57
C ASP A 132 -5.06 -7.58 7.16
N SER A 133 -4.20 -8.58 6.93
CA SER A 133 -2.86 -8.65 7.53
C SER A 133 -1.94 -7.48 7.14
N LEU A 134 -2.15 -6.85 5.98
CA LEU A 134 -1.31 -5.72 5.53
C LEU A 134 -1.48 -4.47 6.39
N TYR A 135 -2.67 -4.27 6.95
CA TYR A 135 -2.95 -3.11 7.81
C TYR A 135 -2.48 -3.30 9.26
N GLY A 136 -2.29 -4.57 9.71
CA GLY A 136 -1.98 -4.92 11.10
C GLY A 136 -0.48 -4.91 11.43
N SER A 137 0.30 -4.01 10.85
CA SER A 137 1.69 -3.81 11.27
C SER A 137 1.78 -3.25 12.69
N ASP A 138 2.89 -3.53 13.40
CA ASP A 138 3.13 -3.00 14.74
C ASP A 138 2.99 -1.48 14.76
N GLU A 139 3.56 -0.78 13.75
CA GLU A 139 3.47 0.67 13.64
C GLU A 139 2.02 1.17 13.53
N ASN A 140 1.19 0.51 12.71
CA ASN A 140 -0.22 0.86 12.58
C ASN A 140 -1.00 0.58 13.85
N SER A 141 -0.71 -0.54 14.52
CA SER A 141 -1.35 -0.94 15.78
C SER A 141 -1.04 0.07 16.90
N GLU A 142 0.22 0.46 17.06
CA GLU A 142 0.64 1.48 18.04
C GLU A 142 -0.03 2.84 17.78
N LYS A 143 -0.07 3.28 16.52
CA LYS A 143 -0.71 4.55 16.14
C LYS A 143 -2.22 4.53 16.37
N ALA A 144 -2.89 3.44 16.04
CA ALA A 144 -4.32 3.28 16.25
C ALA A 144 -4.64 3.22 17.76
N GLU A 145 -3.84 2.51 18.57
CA GLU A 145 -3.98 2.47 20.02
C GLU A 145 -3.86 3.85 20.65
N ALA A 146 -2.93 4.68 20.18
CA ALA A 146 -2.80 6.08 20.61
C ALA A 146 -4.05 6.93 20.30
N MET A 147 -4.85 6.52 19.30
CA MET A 147 -6.15 7.11 18.97
C MET A 147 -7.31 6.45 19.73
N GLY A 148 -7.04 5.45 20.57
CA GLY A 148 -8.06 4.68 21.30
C GLY A 148 -8.77 3.62 20.46
N VAL A 149 -8.16 3.17 19.36
CA VAL A 149 -8.71 2.19 18.42
C VAL A 149 -7.91 0.89 18.45
N GLU A 150 -8.58 -0.24 18.68
CA GLU A 150 -7.99 -1.57 18.59
C GLU A 150 -7.98 -2.05 17.13
N VAL A 151 -6.80 -2.43 16.61
CA VAL A 151 -6.67 -3.06 15.29
C VAL A 151 -6.69 -4.58 15.44
N VAL A 152 -7.63 -5.24 14.77
CA VAL A 152 -7.72 -6.69 14.71
C VAL A 152 -7.44 -7.14 13.29
N SER A 153 -6.32 -7.82 13.09
CA SER A 153 -5.90 -8.34 11.80
C SER A 153 -5.24 -9.71 11.96
N PRO A 154 -5.28 -10.55 10.92
CA PRO A 154 -4.49 -11.77 10.90
C PRO A 154 -2.98 -11.45 10.95
N THR A 155 -2.20 -12.33 11.56
CA THR A 155 -0.74 -12.21 11.52
C THR A 155 -0.21 -12.38 10.10
N MET A 156 0.79 -11.55 9.73
CA MET A 156 1.42 -11.64 8.42
C MET A 156 2.27 -12.90 8.30
N GLY A 157 2.18 -13.57 7.15
CA GLY A 157 3.02 -14.69 6.76
C GLY A 157 2.30 -16.04 6.84
N ALA A 158 2.66 -16.94 5.92
CA ALA A 158 2.24 -18.34 6.01
C ALA A 158 3.04 -19.04 7.12
N GLU A 159 2.37 -19.87 7.91
CA GLU A 159 3.07 -20.80 8.81
C GLU A 159 3.99 -21.69 7.97
N LYS A 160 5.27 -21.63 8.25
CA LYS A 160 6.25 -22.54 7.63
C LYS A 160 6.34 -23.79 8.50
N GLU A 161 6.27 -24.98 7.91
CA GLU A 161 6.32 -26.25 8.62
C GLU A 161 7.54 -26.38 9.55
N ASP A 162 8.65 -25.74 9.23
CA ASP A 162 9.91 -25.75 10.01
C ASP A 162 10.13 -24.52 10.87
N SER A 163 9.15 -23.61 11.05
CA SER A 163 9.28 -22.41 11.87
C SER A 163 8.35 -22.44 13.08
N LEU A 164 8.86 -21.96 14.22
CA LEU A 164 8.03 -21.75 15.41
C LEU A 164 7.15 -20.53 15.18
N SER A 165 5.84 -20.75 14.99
CA SER A 165 4.86 -19.66 14.93
C SER A 165 4.51 -19.16 16.33
N LEU A 166 4.00 -17.94 16.43
CA LEU A 166 3.49 -17.40 17.70
C LEU A 166 2.39 -18.27 18.31
N SER A 167 1.59 -18.95 17.47
CA SER A 167 0.54 -19.87 17.91
C SER A 167 1.07 -21.09 18.66
N ALA A 168 2.36 -21.42 18.52
CA ALA A 168 2.99 -22.52 19.24
C ALA A 168 3.38 -22.16 20.69
N PHE A 169 3.39 -20.87 21.04
CA PHE A 169 3.67 -20.38 22.39
C PHE A 169 2.38 -20.20 23.18
N SER A 170 2.45 -20.44 24.51
CA SER A 170 1.35 -20.11 25.40
C SER A 170 1.56 -18.74 26.01
N PHE A 171 0.49 -17.95 26.09
CA PHE A 171 0.54 -16.60 26.65
C PHE A 171 -0.36 -16.48 27.87
N SER A 172 0.01 -15.64 28.82
CA SER A 172 -0.85 -15.22 29.93
C SER A 172 -1.91 -14.23 29.44
N GLU A 173 -2.90 -13.94 30.29
CA GLU A 173 -3.91 -12.88 30.01
C GLU A 173 -3.27 -11.49 29.84
N LYS A 174 -2.02 -11.31 30.29
CA LYS A 174 -1.26 -10.07 30.13
C LYS A 174 -0.37 -10.04 28.87
N GLY A 175 -0.43 -11.08 28.02
CA GLY A 175 0.40 -11.19 26.83
C GLY A 175 1.82 -11.68 27.08
N GLU A 176 2.17 -12.11 28.31
CA GLU A 176 3.48 -12.66 28.62
C GLU A 176 3.56 -14.12 28.18
N VAL A 177 4.67 -14.53 27.58
CA VAL A 177 4.88 -15.93 27.18
C VAL A 177 5.01 -16.82 28.42
N THR A 178 4.13 -17.82 28.56
CA THR A 178 4.11 -18.74 29.71
C THR A 178 4.70 -20.09 29.41
N ALA A 179 4.68 -20.54 28.14
CA ALA A 179 5.30 -21.79 27.76
C ALA A 179 5.89 -21.72 26.34
N CYS A 180 7.09 -22.30 26.22
CA CYS A 180 7.78 -22.46 24.94
C CYS A 180 7.47 -23.87 24.38
N PRO A 181 7.13 -24.04 23.08
CA PRO A 181 6.86 -25.34 22.49
C PRO A 181 8.06 -26.31 22.51
N GLN A 182 9.28 -25.78 22.68
CA GLN A 182 10.49 -26.59 22.81
C GLN A 182 10.92 -26.88 24.28
N GLY A 183 10.09 -26.53 25.26
CA GLY A 183 10.35 -26.80 26.67
C GLY A 183 11.44 -25.95 27.30
N GLN A 184 11.84 -24.86 26.67
CA GLN A 184 12.79 -23.89 27.25
C GLN A 184 12.12 -23.15 28.40
N SER A 185 12.81 -23.07 29.54
CA SER A 185 12.33 -22.25 30.68
C SER A 185 12.48 -20.77 30.36
N MET A 186 11.43 -20.01 30.61
CA MET A 186 11.48 -18.56 30.55
C MET A 186 12.30 -18.04 31.73
N GLN A 187 13.23 -17.16 31.45
CA GLN A 187 14.01 -16.40 32.46
C GLN A 187 13.39 -15.04 32.67
#